data_35143929d857aff984ad494a658ddcee
#
_entry.id   35143929d857aff984ad494a658ddcee
#
_cell.length_a   1.000
_cell.length_b   1.000
_cell.length_c   1.000
_cell.angle_alpha   90.00
_cell.angle_beta   90.00
_cell.angle_gamma   90.00
#
_symmetry.space_group_name_H-M   'P 1'
#
loop_
_entity.id
_entity.type
_entity.pdbx_description
1 polymer ?
#
loop_
_entity_poly.entity_id
_entity_poly.type
_entity_poly.pdbx_seq_one_letter_code
_entity_poly.pdbx_strand_id
1 'polypeptide(L)'
;MQTMTIEEFRNAVKEQDVPREHFAFKCPMCGTVQSSHDLIKAGAGKDFEEVFKYLGFSCFGRFTKAGPPRKTNDGQPCNWTLGGLLRMHKLEVVDDEGTHHPHFEPATKIEANIHMADSICAA
;
A
#
# COMPACT_ATOMS: atom_id res chain seq x y z
N MET A 1 -17.30 1.22 3.28
CA MET A 1 -16.13 0.42 3.70
C MET A 1 -16.15 -0.93 2.99
N GLN A 2 -15.08 -1.29 2.33
CA GLN A 2 -14.94 -2.60 1.68
C GLN A 2 -14.40 -3.61 2.68
N THR A 3 -14.91 -4.85 2.62
CA THR A 3 -14.36 -5.96 3.40
C THR A 3 -14.01 -7.10 2.46
N MET A 4 -12.91 -7.79 2.75
CA MET A 4 -12.44 -8.95 2.01
C MET A 4 -12.03 -10.04 3.00
N THR A 5 -12.25 -11.31 2.63
CA THR A 5 -11.62 -12.39 3.35
C THR A 5 -10.12 -12.41 3.01
N ILE A 6 -9.32 -13.13 3.81
CA ILE A 6 -7.88 -13.30 3.52
C ILE A 6 -7.68 -13.91 2.13
N GLU A 7 -8.52 -14.89 1.77
CA GLU A 7 -8.44 -15.54 0.47
C GLU A 7 -8.71 -14.57 -0.68
N GLU A 8 -9.78 -13.77 -0.56
CA GLU A 8 -10.12 -12.75 -1.55
C GLU A 8 -9.00 -11.72 -1.69
N PHE A 9 -8.42 -11.30 -0.57
CA PHE A 9 -7.31 -10.35 -0.54
C PHE A 9 -6.08 -10.92 -1.26
N ARG A 10 -5.70 -12.16 -0.94
CA ARG A 10 -4.57 -12.83 -1.58
C ARG A 10 -4.77 -12.97 -3.09
N ASN A 11 -6.00 -13.31 -3.51
CA ASN A 11 -6.33 -13.42 -4.92
C ASN A 11 -6.22 -12.07 -5.62
N ALA A 12 -6.69 -10.99 -5.00
CA ALA A 12 -6.58 -9.65 -5.57
C ALA A 12 -5.12 -9.24 -5.77
N VAL A 13 -4.24 -9.58 -4.83
CA VAL A 13 -2.81 -9.30 -4.93
C VAL A 13 -2.17 -10.16 -6.04
N LYS A 14 -2.52 -11.44 -6.14
CA LYS A 14 -2.00 -12.34 -7.19
C LYS A 14 -2.44 -11.90 -8.58
N GLU A 15 -3.63 -11.34 -8.71
CA GLU A 15 -4.16 -10.86 -9.99
C GLU A 15 -3.35 -9.69 -10.56
N GLN A 16 -2.51 -9.04 -9.76
CA GLN A 16 -1.62 -8.00 -10.25
C GLN A 16 -0.59 -8.57 -11.24
N ASP A 17 -0.28 -9.86 -11.14
CA ASP A 17 0.63 -10.57 -12.06
C ASP A 17 2.00 -9.90 -12.14
N VAL A 18 2.56 -9.59 -10.97
CA VAL A 18 3.90 -9.00 -10.83
C VAL A 18 4.68 -9.79 -9.79
N PRO A 19 6.03 -9.73 -9.81
CA PRO A 19 6.83 -10.35 -8.75
C PRO A 19 6.47 -9.80 -7.37
N ARG A 20 6.76 -10.57 -6.34
CA ARG A 20 6.43 -10.22 -4.94
C ARG A 20 6.91 -8.83 -4.55
N GLU A 21 8.12 -8.45 -4.97
CA GLU A 21 8.69 -7.13 -4.64
C GLU A 21 7.92 -5.97 -5.28
N HIS A 22 7.10 -6.25 -6.26
CA HIS A 22 6.31 -5.26 -6.99
C HIS A 22 4.83 -5.28 -6.66
N PHE A 23 4.40 -6.11 -5.70
CA PHE A 23 3.01 -6.05 -5.23
C PHE A 23 2.73 -4.62 -4.77
N ALA A 24 1.64 -4.05 -5.26
CA ALA A 24 1.32 -2.64 -5.07
C ALA A 24 0.03 -2.45 -4.29
N PHE A 25 0.00 -1.38 -3.51
CA PHE A 25 -1.16 -1.01 -2.68
C PHE A 25 -1.36 0.50 -2.78
N LYS A 26 -2.58 0.95 -2.47
CA LYS A 26 -2.92 2.38 -2.56
C LYS A 26 -3.19 2.97 -1.19
N CYS A 27 -2.55 4.11 -0.90
CA CYS A 27 -2.85 4.88 0.30
C CYS A 27 -4.27 5.45 0.17
N PRO A 28 -5.17 5.20 1.15
CA PRO A 28 -6.55 5.67 1.04
C PRO A 28 -6.69 7.19 1.13
N MET A 29 -5.66 7.87 1.64
CA MET A 29 -5.71 9.32 1.86
C MET A 29 -5.17 10.13 0.69
N CYS A 30 -4.10 9.67 0.04
CA CYS A 30 -3.51 10.42 -1.08
C CYS A 30 -3.60 9.70 -2.42
N GLY A 31 -4.01 8.43 -2.43
CA GLY A 31 -4.14 7.65 -3.67
C GLY A 31 -2.82 7.16 -4.25
N THR A 32 -1.70 7.38 -3.56
CA THR A 32 -0.40 6.94 -4.05
C THR A 32 -0.36 5.42 -4.14
N VAL A 33 0.07 4.90 -5.29
CA VAL A 33 0.38 3.48 -5.49
C VAL A 33 1.81 3.26 -5.02
N GLN A 34 2.01 2.27 -4.16
CA GLN A 34 3.34 1.97 -3.62
C GLN A 34 3.63 0.47 -3.63
N SER A 35 4.91 0.14 -3.76
CA SER A 35 5.42 -1.23 -3.61
C SER A 35 6.55 -1.21 -2.58
N SER A 36 7.15 -2.39 -2.31
CA SER A 36 8.29 -2.47 -1.39
C SER A 36 9.48 -1.62 -1.87
N HIS A 37 9.64 -1.45 -3.17
CA HIS A 37 10.71 -0.61 -3.74
C HIS A 37 10.63 0.83 -3.24
N ASP A 38 9.43 1.40 -3.20
CA ASP A 38 9.23 2.77 -2.71
C ASP A 38 9.61 2.91 -1.25
N LEU A 39 9.22 1.92 -0.44
CA LEU A 39 9.53 1.92 0.99
C LEU A 39 11.03 1.76 1.24
N ILE A 40 11.69 0.86 0.50
CA ILE A 40 13.14 0.66 0.60
C ILE A 40 13.87 1.95 0.21
N LYS A 41 13.50 2.55 -0.91
CA LYS A 41 14.08 3.80 -1.39
C LYS A 41 13.85 4.94 -0.41
N ALA A 42 12.73 4.94 0.28
CA ALA A 42 12.40 5.95 1.30
C ALA A 42 13.14 5.75 2.62
N GLY A 43 13.84 4.62 2.79
CA GLY A 43 14.60 4.35 4.01
C GLY A 43 13.84 3.61 5.10
N ALA A 44 12.67 3.04 4.77
CA ALA A 44 11.87 2.30 5.76
C ALA A 44 12.50 0.96 6.16
N GLY A 45 13.36 0.41 5.31
CA GLY A 45 14.06 -0.84 5.56
C GLY A 45 15.00 -1.15 4.40
N LYS A 46 15.74 -2.26 4.52
CA LYS A 46 16.78 -2.64 3.55
C LYS A 46 16.27 -3.60 2.48
N ASP A 47 15.25 -4.39 2.79
CA ASP A 47 14.74 -5.42 1.90
C ASP A 47 13.23 -5.59 2.08
N PHE A 48 12.64 -6.47 1.27
CA PHE A 48 11.21 -6.75 1.29
C PHE A 48 10.73 -7.17 2.69
N GLU A 49 11.47 -8.04 3.36
CA GLU A 49 11.06 -8.56 4.67
C GLU A 49 10.96 -7.44 5.72
N GLU A 50 11.89 -6.50 5.69
CA GLU A 50 11.88 -5.39 6.64
C GLU A 50 10.75 -4.40 6.39
N VAL A 51 10.39 -4.14 5.13
CA VAL A 51 9.36 -3.15 4.77
C VAL A 51 7.96 -3.74 4.65
N PHE A 52 7.84 -5.07 4.65
CA PHE A 52 6.57 -5.76 4.46
C PHE A 52 5.48 -5.25 5.41
N LYS A 53 5.82 -5.00 6.67
CA LYS A 53 4.86 -4.53 7.67
C LYS A 53 4.29 -3.14 7.36
N TYR A 54 4.99 -2.33 6.56
CA TYR A 54 4.52 -0.99 6.18
C TYR A 54 3.77 -0.98 4.85
N LEU A 55 3.97 -2.00 4.02
CA LEU A 55 3.51 -2.01 2.64
C LEU A 55 2.02 -1.74 2.47
N GLY A 56 1.20 -2.32 3.33
CA GLY A 56 -0.23 -2.10 3.32
C GLY A 56 -0.74 -1.32 4.53
N PHE A 57 0.14 -0.59 5.21
CA PHE A 57 -0.16 0.04 6.49
C PHE A 57 0.24 1.51 6.54
N SER A 58 1.35 1.89 5.94
CA SER A 58 1.86 3.26 5.97
C SER A 58 2.24 3.72 4.56
N CYS A 59 1.86 4.96 4.20
CA CYS A 59 2.32 5.56 2.95
C CYS A 59 3.83 5.81 3.05
N PHE A 60 4.57 5.54 1.97
CA PHE A 60 6.03 5.68 2.01
C PHE A 60 6.49 7.14 2.22
N GLY A 61 5.62 8.11 1.96
CA GLY A 61 5.92 9.50 2.24
C GLY A 61 6.19 9.79 3.72
N ARG A 62 5.70 8.91 4.61
CA ARG A 62 6.01 9.00 6.04
C ARG A 62 7.51 8.91 6.31
N PHE A 63 8.25 8.22 5.45
CA PHE A 63 9.69 8.02 5.58
C PHE A 63 10.52 9.03 4.77
N THR A 64 9.86 9.85 3.95
CA THR A 64 10.53 10.89 3.13
C THR A 64 10.23 12.30 3.63
N LYS A 65 9.64 12.44 4.82
CA LYS A 65 9.25 13.72 5.42
C LYS A 65 8.16 14.44 4.60
N ALA A 66 7.33 13.69 3.86
CA ALA A 66 6.17 14.27 3.21
C ALA A 66 5.21 14.82 4.27
N GLY A 67 4.46 15.85 3.92
CA GLY A 67 3.49 16.43 4.81
C GLY A 67 2.21 15.61 4.93
N PRO A 68 1.21 16.11 5.67
CA PRO A 68 -0.06 15.43 5.83
C PRO A 68 -0.80 15.33 4.49
N PRO A 69 -1.80 14.40 4.39
CA PRO A 69 -2.60 14.27 3.18
C PRO A 69 -3.27 15.62 2.81
N ARG A 70 -3.25 15.94 1.53
CA ARG A 70 -3.90 17.13 1.01
C ARG A 70 -5.40 16.88 0.82
N LYS A 71 -6.16 17.96 0.62
CA LYS A 71 -7.62 17.86 0.44
C LYS A 71 -8.00 17.03 -0.79
N THR A 72 -7.18 17.08 -1.84
CA THR A 72 -7.39 16.30 -3.05
C THR A 72 -6.54 15.06 -3.05
N ASN A 73 -7.08 13.98 -3.58
CA ASN A 73 -6.37 12.72 -3.78
C ASN A 73 -5.51 12.88 -5.04
N ASP A 74 -4.30 13.40 -4.89
CA ASP A 74 -3.43 13.82 -6.00
C ASP A 74 -2.38 12.78 -6.41
N GLY A 75 -2.38 11.62 -5.77
CA GLY A 75 -1.40 10.57 -6.07
C GLY A 75 0.02 10.86 -5.60
N GLN A 76 0.21 11.91 -4.82
CA GLN A 76 1.53 12.25 -4.25
C GLN A 76 1.63 11.73 -2.83
N PRO A 77 2.79 11.18 -2.41
CA PRO A 77 2.92 10.56 -1.09
C PRO A 77 2.63 11.54 0.04
N CYS A 78 2.11 10.98 1.14
CA CYS A 78 1.79 11.72 2.35
C CYS A 78 2.34 10.97 3.57
N ASN A 79 2.12 11.50 4.77
CA ASN A 79 2.64 10.89 6.00
C ASN A 79 1.61 10.01 6.73
N TRP A 80 0.52 9.63 6.07
CA TRP A 80 -0.56 8.89 6.74
C TRP A 80 -0.16 7.45 7.05
N THR A 81 -0.63 6.96 8.20
CA THR A 81 -0.49 5.57 8.61
C THR A 81 -1.80 5.09 9.23
N LEU A 82 -2.06 3.78 9.12
CA LEU A 82 -3.20 3.14 9.76
C LEU A 82 -3.05 3.18 11.28
N GLY A 83 -4.17 3.08 11.99
CA GLY A 83 -4.17 3.03 13.45
C GLY A 83 -4.35 4.39 14.12
N GLY A 84 -4.62 5.45 13.38
CA GLY A 84 -4.98 6.74 13.94
C GLY A 84 -6.38 6.74 14.58
N LEU A 85 -6.70 7.80 15.30
CA LEU A 85 -8.01 7.96 15.97
C LEU A 85 -9.17 7.98 14.97
N LEU A 86 -8.94 8.48 13.76
CA LEU A 86 -9.96 8.54 12.72
C LEU A 86 -9.77 7.32 11.80
N ARG A 87 -10.76 6.44 11.79
CA ARG A 87 -10.74 5.24 10.96
C ARG A 87 -11.07 5.58 9.51
N MET A 88 -10.10 6.12 8.80
CA MET A 88 -10.26 6.57 7.42
C MET A 88 -9.79 5.54 6.38
N HIS A 89 -9.49 4.33 6.81
CA HIS A 89 -9.15 3.25 5.89
C HIS A 89 -10.38 2.82 5.07
N LYS A 90 -10.14 2.32 3.87
CA LYS A 90 -11.20 1.92 2.93
C LYS A 90 -11.41 0.42 2.83
N LEU A 91 -10.50 -0.37 3.38
CA LEU A 91 -10.53 -1.82 3.31
C LEU A 91 -10.24 -2.43 4.67
N GLU A 92 -10.99 -3.48 5.01
CA GLU A 92 -10.67 -4.37 6.13
C GLU A 92 -10.58 -5.80 5.62
N VAL A 93 -9.50 -6.49 5.99
CA VAL A 93 -9.31 -7.90 5.69
C VAL A 93 -9.78 -8.70 6.90
N VAL A 94 -10.67 -9.65 6.67
CA VAL A 94 -11.24 -10.49 7.73
C VAL A 94 -10.51 -11.82 7.75
N ASP A 95 -9.94 -12.19 8.89
CA ASP A 95 -9.23 -13.45 9.04
C ASP A 95 -10.18 -14.61 9.35
N ASP A 96 -9.64 -15.83 9.47
CA ASP A 96 -10.44 -17.04 9.70
C ASP A 96 -11.18 -17.04 11.05
N GLU A 97 -10.76 -16.19 11.97
CA GLU A 97 -11.41 -16.03 13.27
C GLU A 97 -12.45 -14.92 13.28
N GLY A 98 -12.65 -14.25 12.14
CA GLY A 98 -13.60 -13.14 12.01
C GLY A 98 -13.05 -11.80 12.49
N THR A 99 -11.77 -11.72 12.78
CA THR A 99 -11.13 -10.46 13.19
C THR A 99 -10.86 -9.57 11.98
N HIS A 100 -11.24 -8.31 12.08
CA HIS A 100 -11.06 -7.32 11.01
C HIS A 100 -9.71 -6.61 11.16
N HIS A 101 -8.94 -6.58 10.07
CA HIS A 101 -7.64 -5.94 10.02
C HIS A 101 -7.66 -4.82 8.97
N PRO A 102 -7.54 -3.54 9.39
CA PRO A 102 -7.43 -2.44 8.43
C PRO A 102 -6.20 -2.63 7.53
N HIS A 103 -6.35 -2.31 6.25
CA HIS A 103 -5.29 -2.50 5.27
C HIS A 103 -5.48 -1.52 4.11
N PHE A 104 -4.39 -1.16 3.42
CA PHE A 104 -4.48 -0.43 2.17
C PHE A 104 -5.13 -1.33 1.11
N GLU A 105 -5.87 -0.72 0.18
CA GLU A 105 -6.44 -1.46 -0.93
C GLU A 105 -5.34 -1.97 -1.86
N PRO A 106 -5.43 -3.24 -2.34
CA PRO A 106 -4.53 -3.69 -3.39
C PRO A 106 -4.74 -2.84 -4.64
N ALA A 107 -3.67 -2.48 -5.33
CA ALA A 107 -3.77 -1.83 -6.63
C ALA A 107 -4.32 -2.81 -7.66
N THR A 108 -4.90 -2.30 -8.74
CA THR A 108 -5.35 -3.15 -9.85
C THR A 108 -4.15 -3.70 -10.61
N LYS A 109 -4.37 -4.70 -11.46
CA LYS A 109 -3.34 -5.26 -12.34
C LYS A 109 -2.69 -4.16 -13.20
N ILE A 110 -3.50 -3.28 -13.77
CA ILE A 110 -3.00 -2.19 -14.62
C ILE A 110 -2.13 -1.24 -13.80
N GLU A 111 -2.61 -0.81 -12.63
CA GLU A 111 -1.87 0.09 -11.75
C GLU A 111 -0.55 -0.53 -11.27
N ALA A 112 -0.57 -1.79 -10.89
CA ALA A 112 0.61 -2.49 -10.41
C ALA A 112 1.66 -2.66 -11.51
N ASN A 113 1.24 -2.96 -12.74
CA ASN A 113 2.15 -3.15 -13.86
C ASN A 113 2.76 -1.83 -14.32
N ILE A 114 1.99 -0.75 -14.34
CA ILE A 114 2.51 0.59 -14.64
C ILE A 114 3.53 1.00 -13.57
N HIS A 115 3.19 0.78 -12.32
CA HIS A 115 4.08 1.12 -11.20
C HIS A 115 5.39 0.34 -11.25
N MET A 116 5.31 -0.96 -11.55
CA MET A 116 6.49 -1.80 -11.71
C MET A 116 7.40 -1.28 -12.84
N ALA A 117 6.82 -0.97 -13.99
CA ALA A 117 7.57 -0.44 -15.13
C ALA A 117 8.27 0.87 -14.78
N ASP A 118 7.57 1.77 -14.09
CA ASP A 118 8.15 3.04 -13.65
C ASP A 118 9.30 2.83 -12.65
N SER A 119 9.17 1.89 -11.74
CA SER A 119 10.21 1.55 -10.76
C SER A 119 11.47 1.02 -11.44
N ILE A 120 11.30 0.15 -12.45
CA ILE A 120 12.43 -0.42 -13.21
C ILE A 120 13.12 0.67 -14.03
N CYS A 121 12.35 1.54 -14.68
CA CYS A 121 12.90 2.62 -15.50
C CYS A 121 13.57 3.70 -14.67
N ALA A 122 13.17 3.89 -13.42
CA ALA A 122 13.74 4.89 -12.53
C ALA A 122 15.00 4.42 -11.80
N ALA A 123 15.35 3.15 -11.95
CA ALA A 123 16.50 2.56 -11.26
C ALA A 123 17.84 3.04 -11.82
#